data_a6d42a63062b64083f5d9a62d41ab100
#
_entry.id   a6d42a63062b64083f5d9a62d41ab100
#
_cell.length_a   1.000
_cell.length_b   1.000
_cell.length_c   1.000
_cell.angle_alpha   90.00
_cell.angle_beta   90.00
_cell.angle_gamma   90.00
#
_symmetry.space_group_name_H-M   'P 1'
#
loop_
_entity.id
_entity.type
_entity.pdbx_description
1 polymer ?
#
loop_
_entity_poly.entity_id
_entity_poly.type
_entity_poly.pdbx_seq_one_letter_code
_entity_poly.pdbx_strand_id
1 'polypeptide(L)'
;MTNPVIIALDFPNWQKTDQFLQQFPKDEALFVKIGMELFYQEGPQLIKTLKARGYRIFLDLKLYDIPNTVQSAMTVIGQLGVDYTTIHAAGGQTMLQAGAAGLKAGAKQANVNPAKLLAITQLTSTNEAQMQQEQLVSVSLPESVAHYAQLAQQSDCDGVICSAQEITTIKSKTATDFLCVTPGIRPATSQNNDQKRAVTPLEAAQMHSNGIVVGRPITQASDPYQAYQAIKLEWESFK
;
A
#
# COMPACT_ATOMS: atom_id res chain seq x y z
N MET A 1 -15.43 -10.16 -1.44
CA MET A 1 -14.16 -10.12 -2.24
C MET A 1 -13.06 -10.63 -1.34
N THR A 2 -12.17 -11.48 -1.87
CA THR A 2 -11.02 -11.97 -1.10
C THR A 2 -10.02 -10.83 -0.90
N ASN A 3 -9.44 -10.71 0.31
CA ASN A 3 -8.40 -9.74 0.61
C ASN A 3 -7.17 -10.02 -0.29
N PRO A 4 -6.59 -9.01 -0.97
CA PRO A 4 -5.60 -9.24 -2.01
C PRO A 4 -4.20 -9.53 -1.48
N VAL A 5 -3.45 -10.34 -2.23
CA VAL A 5 -1.98 -10.35 -2.22
C VAL A 5 -1.51 -9.36 -3.29
N ILE A 6 -0.72 -8.37 -2.89
CA ILE A 6 -0.23 -7.28 -3.74
C ILE A 6 1.27 -7.46 -3.96
N ILE A 7 1.70 -7.64 -5.20
CA ILE A 7 3.12 -7.81 -5.53
C ILE A 7 3.80 -6.45 -5.66
N ALA A 8 4.82 -6.18 -4.86
CA ALA A 8 5.60 -4.94 -4.98
C ALA A 8 6.61 -5.06 -6.13
N LEU A 9 6.40 -4.29 -7.20
CA LEU A 9 7.26 -4.21 -8.38
C LEU A 9 8.38 -3.17 -8.15
N ASP A 10 9.27 -3.45 -7.20
CA ASP A 10 10.40 -2.58 -6.89
C ASP A 10 11.58 -2.91 -7.84
N PHE A 11 11.40 -2.60 -9.13
CA PHE A 11 12.38 -2.79 -10.21
C PHE A 11 12.85 -1.44 -10.74
N PRO A 12 14.09 -1.36 -11.25
CA PRO A 12 14.67 -0.08 -11.69
C PRO A 12 14.07 0.46 -13.01
N ASN A 13 13.40 -0.38 -13.81
CA ASN A 13 12.84 0.02 -15.10
C ASN A 13 11.79 -0.98 -15.61
N TRP A 14 11.08 -0.55 -16.68
CA TRP A 14 10.06 -1.36 -17.33
C TRP A 14 10.60 -2.69 -17.88
N GLN A 15 11.79 -2.72 -18.46
CA GLN A 15 12.34 -3.94 -19.05
C GLN A 15 12.45 -5.07 -18.00
N LYS A 16 12.96 -4.76 -16.81
CA LYS A 16 13.05 -5.73 -15.70
C LYS A 16 11.68 -6.11 -15.16
N THR A 17 10.79 -5.14 -15.06
CA THR A 17 9.39 -5.37 -14.63
C THR A 17 8.68 -6.29 -15.61
N ASP A 18 8.79 -6.06 -16.91
CA ASP A 18 8.14 -6.87 -17.95
C ASP A 18 8.69 -8.30 -17.99
N GLN A 19 10.00 -8.48 -17.89
CA GLN A 19 10.64 -9.79 -17.77
C GLN A 19 10.13 -10.59 -16.57
N PHE A 20 9.92 -9.91 -15.44
CA PHE A 20 9.34 -10.54 -14.25
C PHE A 20 7.87 -10.93 -14.49
N LEU A 21 7.06 -10.03 -15.01
CA LEU A 21 5.64 -10.26 -15.24
C LEU A 21 5.36 -11.35 -16.29
N GLN A 22 6.27 -11.58 -17.24
CA GLN A 22 6.18 -12.66 -18.22
C GLN A 22 6.29 -14.06 -17.60
N GLN A 23 6.75 -14.19 -16.35
CA GLN A 23 6.80 -15.46 -15.62
C GLN A 23 5.44 -15.89 -15.04
N PHE A 24 4.43 -15.06 -15.15
CA PHE A 24 3.07 -15.34 -14.68
C PHE A 24 2.17 -15.72 -15.86
N PRO A 25 1.17 -16.60 -15.65
CA PRO A 25 0.14 -16.86 -16.65
C PRO A 25 -0.56 -15.57 -17.09
N LYS A 26 -0.89 -15.45 -18.38
CA LYS A 26 -1.48 -14.23 -18.94
C LYS A 26 -2.89 -13.92 -18.41
N ASP A 27 -3.59 -14.93 -17.92
CA ASP A 27 -4.92 -14.86 -17.33
C ASP A 27 -4.91 -14.68 -15.80
N GLU A 28 -3.73 -14.67 -15.16
CA GLU A 28 -3.63 -14.36 -13.72
C GLU A 28 -3.92 -12.87 -13.48
N ALA A 29 -5.00 -12.58 -12.77
CA ALA A 29 -5.43 -11.22 -12.44
C ALA A 29 -4.59 -10.65 -11.29
N LEU A 30 -3.36 -10.25 -11.57
CA LEU A 30 -2.44 -9.74 -10.57
C LEU A 30 -2.89 -8.37 -10.00
N PHE A 31 -2.62 -8.18 -8.71
CA PHE A 31 -2.62 -6.86 -8.09
C PHE A 31 -1.18 -6.46 -7.80
N VAL A 32 -0.71 -5.39 -8.45
CA VAL A 32 0.69 -4.97 -8.37
C VAL A 32 0.85 -3.59 -7.74
N LYS A 33 1.88 -3.41 -6.92
CA LYS A 33 2.26 -2.11 -6.35
C LYS A 33 3.41 -1.52 -7.16
N ILE A 34 3.24 -0.26 -7.55
CA ILE A 34 4.26 0.54 -8.22
C ILE A 34 4.73 1.59 -7.23
N GLY A 35 6.00 1.52 -6.85
CA GLY A 35 6.65 2.48 -5.97
C GLY A 35 7.25 3.66 -6.72
N MET A 36 7.89 4.56 -5.95
CA MET A 36 8.47 5.82 -6.47
C MET A 36 9.52 5.58 -7.54
N GLU A 37 10.46 4.65 -7.33
CA GLU A 37 11.56 4.38 -8.27
C GLU A 37 11.04 4.09 -9.68
N LEU A 38 10.20 3.08 -9.81
CA LEU A 38 9.67 2.65 -11.09
C LEU A 38 8.74 3.71 -11.72
N PHE A 39 7.92 4.39 -10.90
CA PHE A 39 7.02 5.43 -11.40
C PHE A 39 7.77 6.68 -11.88
N TYR A 40 8.80 7.12 -11.17
CA TYR A 40 9.60 8.28 -11.60
C TYR A 40 10.43 7.98 -12.85
N GLN A 41 10.83 6.72 -13.04
CA GLN A 41 11.56 6.29 -14.25
C GLN A 41 10.63 6.22 -15.47
N GLU A 42 9.42 5.66 -15.33
CA GLU A 42 8.57 5.27 -16.47
C GLU A 42 7.33 6.17 -16.65
N GLY A 43 6.97 6.90 -15.63
CA GLY A 43 5.83 7.83 -15.63
C GLY A 43 4.45 7.18 -15.76
N PRO A 44 3.42 8.01 -16.05
CA PRO A 44 2.02 7.56 -16.10
C PRO A 44 1.73 6.54 -17.21
N GLN A 45 2.57 6.46 -18.24
CA GLN A 45 2.40 5.48 -19.32
C GLN A 45 2.51 4.04 -18.84
N LEU A 46 3.34 3.80 -17.82
CA LEU A 46 3.45 2.49 -17.15
C LEU A 46 2.09 2.03 -16.62
N ILE A 47 1.35 2.92 -15.95
CA ILE A 47 0.03 2.59 -15.39
C ILE A 47 -0.93 2.17 -16.49
N LYS A 48 -0.99 2.91 -17.60
CA LYS A 48 -1.84 2.58 -18.75
C LYS A 48 -1.47 1.21 -19.35
N THR A 49 -0.19 0.91 -19.48
CA THR A 49 0.31 -0.36 -19.98
C THR A 49 -0.12 -1.55 -19.11
N LEU A 50 0.02 -1.41 -17.79
CA LEU A 50 -0.37 -2.47 -16.84
C LEU A 50 -1.90 -2.63 -16.75
N LYS A 51 -2.66 -1.54 -16.77
CA LYS A 51 -4.13 -1.58 -16.82
C LYS A 51 -4.62 -2.28 -18.10
N ALA A 52 -4.01 -2.05 -19.26
CA ALA A 52 -4.33 -2.71 -20.51
C ALA A 52 -4.08 -4.23 -20.47
N ARG A 53 -3.22 -4.71 -19.57
CA ARG A 53 -3.00 -6.15 -19.29
C ARG A 53 -4.01 -6.73 -18.28
N GLY A 54 -4.97 -5.92 -17.79
CA GLY A 54 -5.98 -6.35 -16.82
C GLY A 54 -5.51 -6.35 -15.37
N TYR A 55 -4.34 -5.80 -15.06
CA TYR A 55 -3.83 -5.77 -13.68
C TYR A 55 -4.52 -4.71 -12.85
N ARG A 56 -4.73 -5.03 -11.57
CA ARG A 56 -5.08 -4.05 -10.54
C ARG A 56 -3.81 -3.33 -10.08
N ILE A 57 -3.92 -2.03 -9.76
CA ILE A 57 -2.75 -1.20 -9.50
C ILE A 57 -2.86 -0.48 -8.16
N PHE A 58 -1.86 -0.66 -7.34
CA PHE A 58 -1.58 0.15 -6.17
C PHE A 58 -0.42 1.11 -6.48
N LEU A 59 -0.73 2.39 -6.68
CA LEU A 59 0.28 3.43 -6.92
C LEU A 59 0.74 4.04 -5.59
N ASP A 60 1.94 3.67 -5.13
CA ASP A 60 2.46 3.96 -3.80
C ASP A 60 3.53 5.07 -3.84
N LEU A 61 3.08 6.33 -3.92
CA LEU A 61 3.94 7.51 -4.02
C LEU A 61 4.05 8.31 -2.70
N LYS A 62 3.21 8.01 -1.71
CA LYS A 62 3.24 8.61 -0.36
C LYS A 62 3.23 10.14 -0.38
N LEU A 63 2.23 10.75 -1.06
CA LEU A 63 2.19 12.21 -1.23
C LEU A 63 2.21 12.93 0.11
N TYR A 64 3.05 13.97 0.17
CA TYR A 64 3.23 14.81 1.34
C TYR A 64 3.73 16.18 0.92
N ASP A 65 2.83 17.16 0.88
CA ASP A 65 3.10 18.55 0.49
C ASP A 65 1.96 19.44 1.02
N ILE A 66 1.97 20.74 0.75
CA ILE A 66 0.86 21.63 1.09
C ILE A 66 -0.45 21.18 0.42
N PRO A 67 -1.62 21.42 1.05
CA PRO A 67 -2.91 20.87 0.61
C PRO A 67 -3.24 21.06 -0.86
N ASN A 68 -2.99 22.25 -1.42
CA ASN A 68 -3.28 22.55 -2.83
C ASN A 68 -2.43 21.71 -3.80
N THR A 69 -1.15 21.51 -3.50
CA THR A 69 -0.25 20.68 -4.32
C THR A 69 -0.70 19.22 -4.30
N VAL A 70 -1.03 18.71 -3.10
CA VAL A 70 -1.53 17.34 -2.94
C VAL A 70 -2.87 17.14 -3.64
N GLN A 71 -3.79 18.10 -3.56
CA GLN A 71 -5.07 18.04 -4.27
C GLN A 71 -4.87 17.94 -5.79
N SER A 72 -4.00 18.78 -6.35
CA SER A 72 -3.70 18.78 -7.79
C SER A 72 -3.05 17.47 -8.24
N ALA A 73 -2.06 16.96 -7.49
CA ALA A 73 -1.41 15.69 -7.77
C ALA A 73 -2.39 14.51 -7.67
N MET A 74 -3.24 14.47 -6.63
CA MET A 74 -4.26 13.44 -6.48
C MET A 74 -5.33 13.50 -7.58
N THR A 75 -5.63 14.68 -8.13
CA THR A 75 -6.51 14.80 -9.29
C THR A 75 -5.92 14.07 -10.51
N VAL A 76 -4.63 14.24 -10.76
CA VAL A 76 -3.92 13.52 -11.83
C VAL A 76 -3.92 12.02 -11.58
N ILE A 77 -3.63 11.58 -10.34
CA ILE A 77 -3.65 10.16 -9.96
C ILE A 77 -5.05 9.56 -10.14
N GLY A 78 -6.09 10.29 -9.76
CA GLY A 78 -7.48 9.85 -9.95
C GLY A 78 -7.83 9.56 -11.41
N GLN A 79 -7.28 10.34 -12.34
CA GLN A 79 -7.48 10.13 -13.79
C GLN A 79 -6.82 8.86 -14.32
N LEU A 80 -5.81 8.31 -13.61
CA LEU A 80 -5.11 7.09 -14.06
C LEU A 80 -5.92 5.81 -13.83
N GLY A 81 -6.99 5.85 -13.04
CA GLY A 81 -7.84 4.70 -12.75
C GLY A 81 -7.12 3.59 -11.97
N VAL A 82 -6.19 3.96 -11.09
CA VAL A 82 -5.54 3.02 -10.16
C VAL A 82 -6.54 2.55 -9.11
N ASP A 83 -6.28 1.39 -8.50
CA ASP A 83 -7.17 0.82 -7.49
C ASP A 83 -6.87 1.34 -6.08
N TYR A 84 -5.57 1.50 -5.72
CA TYR A 84 -5.11 2.07 -4.45
C TYR A 84 -4.07 3.16 -4.71
N THR A 85 -4.02 4.15 -3.81
CA THR A 85 -2.92 5.13 -3.75
C THR A 85 -2.66 5.57 -2.30
N THR A 86 -1.52 6.23 -2.06
CA THR A 86 -1.07 6.60 -0.71
C THR A 86 -0.87 8.09 -0.51
N ILE A 87 -1.08 8.51 0.75
CA ILE A 87 -0.86 9.85 1.26
C ILE A 87 -0.26 9.75 2.67
N HIS A 88 0.54 10.72 3.13
CA HIS A 88 1.04 10.71 4.49
C HIS A 88 0.05 11.31 5.49
N ALA A 89 -0.29 10.58 6.58
CA ALA A 89 -1.17 11.10 7.64
C ALA A 89 -0.56 12.29 8.38
N ALA A 90 0.76 12.35 8.49
CA ALA A 90 1.50 13.45 9.11
C ALA A 90 1.26 14.83 8.47
N GLY A 91 0.71 14.88 7.26
CA GLY A 91 0.31 16.15 6.60
C GLY A 91 -0.90 16.83 7.22
N GLY A 92 -1.61 16.15 8.13
CA GLY A 92 -2.75 16.70 8.86
C GLY A 92 -4.06 16.68 8.08
N GLN A 93 -5.13 17.03 8.79
CA GLN A 93 -6.50 16.90 8.29
C GLN A 93 -6.75 17.64 6.97
N THR A 94 -6.32 18.89 6.88
CA THR A 94 -6.56 19.73 5.68
C THR A 94 -5.91 19.13 4.43
N MET A 95 -4.67 18.59 4.55
CA MET A 95 -3.98 17.96 3.43
C MET A 95 -4.65 16.63 3.03
N LEU A 96 -5.06 15.83 4.00
CA LEU A 96 -5.74 14.56 3.75
C LEU A 96 -7.07 14.77 3.02
N GLN A 97 -7.89 15.72 3.50
CA GLN A 97 -9.17 16.08 2.86
C GLN A 97 -9.00 16.63 1.45
N ALA A 98 -7.98 17.48 1.25
CA ALA A 98 -7.65 18.00 -0.08
C ALA A 98 -7.23 16.86 -1.04
N GLY A 99 -6.43 15.92 -0.56
CA GLY A 99 -6.03 14.73 -1.31
C GLY A 99 -7.21 13.84 -1.69
N ALA A 100 -8.10 13.54 -0.74
CA ALA A 100 -9.32 12.76 -0.98
C ALA A 100 -10.25 13.44 -2.00
N ALA A 101 -10.44 14.75 -1.89
CA ALA A 101 -11.25 15.52 -2.82
C ALA A 101 -10.65 15.52 -4.24
N GLY A 102 -9.33 15.73 -4.37
CA GLY A 102 -8.62 15.69 -5.64
C GLY A 102 -8.74 14.33 -6.32
N LEU A 103 -8.53 13.24 -5.58
CA LEU A 103 -8.63 11.87 -6.09
C LEU A 103 -10.03 11.56 -6.65
N LYS A 104 -11.08 11.92 -5.92
CA LYS A 104 -12.48 11.77 -6.35
C LYS A 104 -12.79 12.63 -7.61
N ALA A 105 -12.29 13.86 -7.63
CA ALA A 105 -12.49 14.78 -8.78
C ALA A 105 -11.82 14.25 -10.05
N GLY A 106 -10.57 13.76 -9.95
CA GLY A 106 -9.84 13.19 -11.08
C GLY A 106 -10.51 11.95 -11.66
N ALA A 107 -10.96 11.03 -10.78
CA ALA A 107 -11.69 9.84 -11.21
C ALA A 107 -12.99 10.19 -11.95
N LYS A 108 -13.75 11.18 -11.45
CA LYS A 108 -14.96 11.67 -12.12
C LYS A 108 -14.65 12.26 -13.50
N GLN A 109 -13.57 13.05 -13.64
CA GLN A 109 -13.16 13.65 -14.91
C GLN A 109 -12.81 12.58 -15.97
N ALA A 110 -12.17 11.50 -15.56
CA ALA A 110 -11.79 10.41 -16.45
C ALA A 110 -12.86 9.31 -16.60
N ASN A 111 -14.01 9.44 -15.93
CA ASN A 111 -15.09 8.46 -15.90
C ASN A 111 -14.61 7.05 -15.49
N VAL A 112 -13.78 6.99 -14.43
CA VAL A 112 -13.28 5.76 -13.83
C VAL A 112 -13.72 5.66 -12.37
N ASN A 113 -13.62 4.45 -11.77
CA ASN A 113 -13.86 4.27 -10.35
C ASN A 113 -12.76 4.99 -9.53
N PRO A 114 -13.13 5.71 -8.44
CA PRO A 114 -12.14 6.32 -7.58
C PRO A 114 -11.28 5.26 -6.89
N ALA A 115 -9.98 5.52 -6.80
CA ALA A 115 -9.06 4.67 -6.04
C ALA A 115 -9.36 4.74 -4.54
N LYS A 116 -9.03 3.67 -3.81
CA LYS A 116 -8.96 3.69 -2.36
C LYS A 116 -7.74 4.50 -1.89
N LEU A 117 -7.96 5.52 -1.07
CA LEU A 117 -6.92 6.35 -0.48
C LEU A 117 -6.44 5.75 0.84
N LEU A 118 -5.17 5.34 0.90
CA LEU A 118 -4.57 4.74 2.08
C LEU A 118 -3.55 5.71 2.70
N ALA A 119 -3.75 6.07 3.97
CA ALA A 119 -2.83 6.96 4.67
C ALA A 119 -1.66 6.17 5.28
N ILE A 120 -0.44 6.68 5.14
CA ILE A 120 0.73 6.17 5.85
C ILE A 120 0.68 6.70 7.29
N THR A 121 0.66 5.81 8.27
CA THR A 121 0.72 6.17 9.70
C THR A 121 2.15 6.46 10.12
N GLN A 122 2.88 5.42 10.56
CA GLN A 122 4.34 5.46 10.77
C GLN A 122 4.98 4.42 9.85
N LEU A 123 6.14 4.73 9.27
CA LEU A 123 6.84 3.78 8.41
C LEU A 123 7.21 2.53 9.21
N THR A 124 7.10 1.34 8.59
CA THR A 124 7.44 0.07 9.27
C THR A 124 8.91 -0.06 9.64
N SER A 125 9.77 0.80 9.10
CA SER A 125 11.18 0.95 9.49
C SER A 125 11.39 1.85 10.72
N THR A 126 10.41 2.69 11.08
CA THR A 126 10.48 3.59 12.23
C THR A 126 10.22 2.82 13.53
N ASN A 127 11.10 2.94 14.50
CA ASN A 127 10.89 2.49 15.87
C ASN A 127 10.50 3.67 16.78
N GLU A 128 10.07 3.38 18.01
CA GLU A 128 9.60 4.39 18.95
C GLU A 128 10.68 5.43 19.30
N ALA A 129 11.92 4.99 19.53
CA ALA A 129 13.02 5.88 19.84
C ALA A 129 13.32 6.87 18.70
N GLN A 130 13.32 6.39 17.45
CA GLN A 130 13.47 7.25 16.27
C GLN A 130 12.32 8.26 16.15
N MET A 131 11.08 7.80 16.33
CA MET A 131 9.91 8.67 16.29
C MET A 131 10.00 9.79 17.35
N GLN A 132 10.37 9.43 18.57
CA GLN A 132 10.46 10.40 19.68
C GLN A 132 11.63 11.37 19.52
N GLN A 133 12.80 10.88 19.08
CA GLN A 133 14.02 11.70 19.01
C GLN A 133 14.16 12.51 17.73
N GLU A 134 13.74 11.92 16.57
CA GLU A 134 13.96 12.54 15.27
C GLU A 134 12.70 13.26 14.73
N GLN A 135 11.50 12.76 15.05
CA GLN A 135 10.23 13.38 14.66
C GLN A 135 9.63 14.24 15.79
N LEU A 136 10.22 14.21 17.01
CA LEU A 136 9.77 14.94 18.19
C LEU A 136 8.31 14.61 18.60
N VAL A 137 7.88 13.38 18.36
CA VAL A 137 6.57 12.87 18.74
C VAL A 137 6.70 12.19 20.11
N SER A 138 6.20 12.82 21.17
CA SER A 138 6.42 12.40 22.55
C SER A 138 5.59 11.22 23.04
N VAL A 139 4.54 10.84 22.30
CA VAL A 139 3.67 9.70 22.63
C VAL A 139 4.31 8.36 22.25
N SER A 140 3.72 7.24 22.65
CA SER A 140 4.15 5.91 22.21
C SER A 140 3.88 5.69 20.72
N LEU A 141 4.63 4.77 20.11
CA LEU A 141 4.41 4.41 18.70
C LEU A 141 2.99 3.90 18.43
N PRO A 142 2.38 3.01 19.24
CA PRO A 142 1.00 2.60 19.06
C PRO A 142 -0.01 3.76 19.15
N GLU A 143 0.19 4.70 20.06
CA GLU A 143 -0.66 5.88 20.18
C GLU A 143 -0.57 6.79 18.96
N SER A 144 0.63 7.04 18.45
CA SER A 144 0.86 7.82 17.22
C SER A 144 0.16 7.16 16.03
N VAL A 145 0.31 5.85 15.88
CA VAL A 145 -0.32 5.08 14.79
C VAL A 145 -1.86 5.14 14.88
N ALA A 146 -2.42 4.94 16.09
CA ALA A 146 -3.85 5.02 16.30
C ALA A 146 -4.41 6.43 16.02
N HIS A 147 -3.70 7.47 16.46
CA HIS A 147 -4.08 8.86 16.18
C HIS A 147 -4.10 9.15 14.69
N TYR A 148 -3.06 8.76 13.94
CA TYR A 148 -3.01 8.95 12.50
C TYR A 148 -4.08 8.16 11.76
N ALA A 149 -4.42 6.96 12.23
CA ALA A 149 -5.51 6.17 11.63
C ALA A 149 -6.88 6.84 11.82
N GLN A 150 -7.16 7.37 13.03
CA GLN A 150 -8.38 8.13 13.30
C GLN A 150 -8.45 9.42 12.45
N LEU A 151 -7.35 10.16 12.37
CA LEU A 151 -7.24 11.37 11.57
C LEU A 151 -7.51 11.07 10.09
N ALA A 152 -6.93 9.98 9.57
CA ALA A 152 -7.15 9.53 8.20
C ALA A 152 -8.62 9.18 7.94
N GLN A 153 -9.27 8.43 8.84
CA GLN A 153 -10.70 8.12 8.71
C GLN A 153 -11.57 9.36 8.72
N GLN A 154 -11.32 10.31 9.63
CA GLN A 154 -12.02 11.58 9.73
C GLN A 154 -11.78 12.51 8.52
N SER A 155 -10.82 12.17 7.70
CA SER A 155 -10.39 12.94 6.52
C SER A 155 -10.71 12.24 5.19
N ASP A 156 -11.71 11.37 5.17
CA ASP A 156 -12.18 10.65 3.97
C ASP A 156 -11.13 9.70 3.34
N CYS A 157 -10.12 9.25 4.09
CA CYS A 157 -9.29 8.13 3.66
C CYS A 157 -10.06 6.81 3.84
N ASP A 158 -9.84 5.84 2.95
CA ASP A 158 -10.47 4.52 3.00
C ASP A 158 -9.74 3.55 3.94
N GLY A 159 -8.51 3.84 4.33
CA GLY A 159 -7.71 2.99 5.18
C GLY A 159 -6.31 3.52 5.42
N VAL A 160 -5.47 2.64 5.94
CA VAL A 160 -4.06 2.93 6.25
C VAL A 160 -3.12 1.84 5.74
N ILE A 161 -1.86 2.23 5.57
CA ILE A 161 -0.71 1.31 5.51
C ILE A 161 -0.12 1.23 6.92
N CYS A 162 -0.07 0.02 7.47
CA CYS A 162 0.38 -0.20 8.85
C CYS A 162 1.05 -1.58 9.00
N SER A 163 1.80 -1.77 10.08
CA SER A 163 2.26 -3.11 10.49
C SER A 163 1.07 -3.99 10.88
N ALA A 164 1.14 -5.30 10.64
CA ALA A 164 0.12 -6.24 11.11
C ALA A 164 -0.10 -6.15 12.63
N GLN A 165 0.97 -5.94 13.39
CA GLN A 165 0.94 -5.82 14.86
C GLN A 165 0.11 -4.61 15.37
N GLU A 166 -0.15 -3.62 14.50
CA GLU A 166 -0.89 -2.40 14.84
C GLU A 166 -2.39 -2.50 14.55
N ILE A 167 -2.83 -3.53 13.81
CA ILE A 167 -4.21 -3.65 13.29
C ILE A 167 -5.24 -3.66 14.43
N THR A 168 -5.03 -4.43 15.49
CA THR A 168 -5.96 -4.48 16.64
C THR A 168 -6.14 -3.10 17.26
N THR A 169 -5.06 -2.36 17.45
CA THR A 169 -5.09 -0.99 18.00
C THR A 169 -5.82 -0.04 17.06
N ILE A 170 -5.56 -0.09 15.75
CA ILE A 170 -6.24 0.72 14.75
C ILE A 170 -7.74 0.40 14.73
N LYS A 171 -8.10 -0.86 14.61
CA LYS A 171 -9.51 -1.31 14.55
C LYS A 171 -10.32 -0.98 15.81
N SER A 172 -9.67 -0.87 16.98
CA SER A 172 -10.34 -0.42 18.21
C SER A 172 -10.71 1.08 18.19
N LYS A 173 -10.15 1.86 17.27
CA LYS A 173 -10.28 3.31 17.18
C LYS A 173 -10.91 3.80 15.88
N THR A 174 -11.15 2.90 14.92
CA THR A 174 -11.71 3.20 13.60
C THR A 174 -12.90 2.30 13.30
N ALA A 175 -13.63 2.58 12.23
CA ALA A 175 -14.75 1.74 11.79
C ALA A 175 -14.25 0.36 11.33
N THR A 176 -15.10 -0.65 11.39
CA THR A 176 -14.75 -2.05 11.06
C THR A 176 -14.36 -2.25 9.61
N ASP A 177 -14.90 -1.45 8.71
CA ASP A 177 -14.64 -1.46 7.27
C ASP A 177 -13.41 -0.60 6.86
N PHE A 178 -12.82 0.15 7.80
CA PHE A 178 -11.60 0.93 7.55
C PHE A 178 -10.42 0.00 7.25
N LEU A 179 -9.79 0.15 6.07
CA LEU A 179 -8.81 -0.80 5.56
C LEU A 179 -7.47 -0.70 6.30
N CYS A 180 -6.90 -1.87 6.61
CA CYS A 180 -5.52 -2.01 7.07
C CYS A 180 -4.76 -2.85 6.04
N VAL A 181 -3.85 -2.23 5.27
CA VAL A 181 -3.03 -2.92 4.27
C VAL A 181 -1.60 -3.02 4.79
N THR A 182 -1.04 -4.22 4.77
CA THR A 182 0.17 -4.55 5.54
C THR A 182 1.35 -4.91 4.61
N PRO A 183 2.41 -4.09 4.58
CA PRO A 183 3.70 -4.47 4.02
C PRO A 183 4.54 -5.27 5.02
N GLY A 184 5.76 -5.68 4.61
CA GLY A 184 6.68 -6.37 5.52
C GLY A 184 6.36 -7.85 5.72
N ILE A 185 5.68 -8.46 4.76
CA ILE A 185 5.31 -9.88 4.81
C ILE A 185 6.50 -10.75 4.43
N ARG A 186 6.77 -11.76 5.24
CA ARG A 186 7.84 -12.75 5.03
C ARG A 186 7.33 -14.15 5.34
N PRO A 187 7.30 -15.07 4.36
CA PRO A 187 7.13 -16.50 4.68
C PRO A 187 8.16 -16.98 5.71
N ALA A 188 7.82 -17.95 6.52
CA ALA A 188 8.68 -18.46 7.61
C ALA A 188 10.08 -18.90 7.13
N THR A 189 10.22 -19.28 5.86
CA THR A 189 11.49 -19.68 5.23
C THR A 189 12.34 -18.51 4.70
N SER A 190 11.82 -17.26 4.76
CA SER A 190 12.50 -16.09 4.22
C SER A 190 13.32 -15.34 5.26
N GLN A 191 14.41 -14.67 4.81
CA GLN A 191 15.20 -13.78 5.68
C GLN A 191 14.45 -12.46 5.91
N ASN A 192 14.53 -11.90 7.13
CA ASN A 192 13.83 -10.65 7.52
C ASN A 192 14.44 -9.38 6.89
N ASN A 193 15.72 -9.40 6.49
CA ASN A 193 16.45 -8.26 5.92
C ASN A 193 16.22 -6.93 6.69
N ASP A 194 15.74 -5.88 6.00
CA ASP A 194 15.46 -4.52 6.52
C ASP A 194 14.11 -4.39 7.24
N GLN A 195 13.25 -5.43 7.25
CA GLN A 195 11.94 -5.39 7.89
C GLN A 195 12.04 -5.74 9.38
N LYS A 196 11.91 -4.73 10.24
CA LYS A 196 12.00 -4.89 11.71
C LYS A 196 10.75 -5.52 12.33
N ARG A 197 9.60 -5.44 11.66
CA ARG A 197 8.28 -5.88 12.14
C ARG A 197 7.61 -6.81 11.14
N ALA A 198 8.40 -7.79 10.62
CA ALA A 198 7.91 -8.77 9.65
C ALA A 198 6.96 -9.79 10.32
N VAL A 199 5.95 -10.23 9.56
CA VAL A 199 5.03 -11.31 9.91
C VAL A 199 4.83 -12.24 8.71
N THR A 200 4.38 -13.47 8.95
CA THR A 200 4.02 -14.41 7.88
C THR A 200 2.68 -14.03 7.24
N PRO A 201 2.36 -14.53 6.03
CA PRO A 201 1.04 -14.37 5.42
C PRO A 201 -0.10 -14.84 6.34
N LEU A 202 0.06 -16.00 6.98
CA LEU A 202 -0.92 -16.56 7.92
C LEU A 202 -1.12 -15.66 9.14
N GLU A 203 -0.04 -15.19 9.77
CA GLU A 203 -0.12 -14.28 10.92
C GLU A 203 -0.83 -12.97 10.54
N ALA A 204 -0.54 -12.39 9.37
CA ALA A 204 -1.22 -11.19 8.89
C ALA A 204 -2.73 -11.44 8.66
N ALA A 205 -3.12 -12.63 8.19
CA ALA A 205 -4.52 -13.04 8.05
C ALA A 205 -5.20 -13.17 9.41
N GLN A 206 -4.57 -13.82 10.38
CA GLN A 206 -5.04 -13.96 11.76
C GLN A 206 -5.20 -12.62 12.48
N MET A 207 -4.37 -11.64 12.14
CA MET A 207 -4.47 -10.26 12.64
C MET A 207 -5.49 -9.40 11.85
N HIS A 208 -6.26 -10.02 10.93
CA HIS A 208 -7.31 -9.37 10.14
C HIS A 208 -6.84 -8.24 9.22
N SER A 209 -5.66 -8.38 8.63
CA SER A 209 -5.23 -7.47 7.56
C SER A 209 -6.20 -7.53 6.36
N ASN A 210 -6.47 -6.40 5.73
CA ASN A 210 -7.34 -6.30 4.56
C ASN A 210 -6.60 -6.47 3.23
N GLY A 211 -5.29 -6.68 3.27
CA GLY A 211 -4.43 -6.95 2.12
C GLY A 211 -2.98 -6.96 2.53
N ILE A 212 -2.18 -7.78 1.87
CA ILE A 212 -0.75 -7.88 2.13
C ILE A 212 0.07 -7.44 0.93
N VAL A 213 1.19 -6.72 1.21
CA VAL A 213 2.13 -6.29 0.18
C VAL A 213 3.42 -7.09 0.30
N VAL A 214 3.76 -7.82 -0.75
CA VAL A 214 4.90 -8.73 -0.79
C VAL A 214 5.84 -8.35 -1.93
N GLY A 215 7.11 -8.09 -1.60
CA GLY A 215 8.18 -7.78 -2.56
C GLY A 215 9.12 -8.97 -2.76
N ARG A 216 10.33 -8.86 -2.21
CA ARG A 216 11.44 -9.81 -2.39
C ARG A 216 11.11 -11.29 -2.27
N PRO A 217 10.24 -11.76 -1.34
CA PRO A 217 9.85 -13.16 -1.31
C PRO A 217 9.25 -13.69 -2.61
N ILE A 218 8.67 -12.83 -3.44
CA ILE A 218 8.16 -13.17 -4.77
C ILE A 218 9.17 -12.74 -5.84
N THR A 219 9.64 -11.49 -5.82
CA THR A 219 10.40 -10.90 -6.91
C THR A 219 11.82 -11.45 -7.03
N GLN A 220 12.37 -12.06 -5.98
CA GLN A 220 13.70 -12.69 -5.96
C GLN A 220 13.63 -14.23 -5.85
N ALA A 221 12.45 -14.82 -5.92
CA ALA A 221 12.31 -16.28 -5.95
C ALA A 221 12.84 -16.86 -7.28
N SER A 222 13.34 -18.08 -7.24
CA SER A 222 13.72 -18.83 -8.44
C SER A 222 12.55 -19.12 -9.36
N ASP A 223 11.34 -19.27 -8.80
CA ASP A 223 10.06 -19.37 -9.49
C ASP A 223 9.09 -18.39 -8.82
N PRO A 224 8.94 -17.17 -9.37
CA PRO A 224 8.07 -16.15 -8.79
C PRO A 224 6.59 -16.52 -8.77
N TYR A 225 6.11 -17.28 -9.77
CA TYR A 225 4.71 -17.70 -9.81
C TYR A 225 4.39 -18.72 -8.72
N GLN A 226 5.23 -19.73 -8.54
CA GLN A 226 5.07 -20.68 -7.43
C GLN A 226 5.16 -19.99 -6.07
N ALA A 227 6.10 -19.06 -5.88
CA ALA A 227 6.22 -18.28 -4.65
C ALA A 227 4.95 -17.45 -4.36
N TYR A 228 4.40 -16.80 -5.39
CA TYR A 228 3.13 -16.07 -5.28
C TYR A 228 1.97 -17.00 -4.89
N GLN A 229 1.83 -18.15 -5.53
CA GLN A 229 0.78 -19.11 -5.23
C GLN A 229 0.88 -19.66 -3.79
N ALA A 230 2.09 -19.99 -3.35
CA ALA A 230 2.31 -20.46 -1.97
C ALA A 230 1.92 -19.42 -0.92
N ILE A 231 2.30 -18.15 -1.15
CA ILE A 231 1.94 -17.02 -0.28
C ILE A 231 0.42 -16.78 -0.30
N LYS A 232 -0.21 -16.84 -1.47
CA LYS A 232 -1.66 -16.70 -1.62
C LYS A 232 -2.41 -17.80 -0.89
N LEU A 233 -1.98 -19.05 -1.01
CA LEU A 233 -2.56 -20.18 -0.32
C LEU A 233 -2.45 -20.04 1.22
N GLU A 234 -1.27 -19.67 1.72
CA GLU A 234 -1.04 -19.43 3.15
C GLU A 234 -1.92 -18.27 3.65
N TRP A 235 -1.99 -17.14 2.90
CA TRP A 235 -2.84 -15.99 3.19
C TRP A 235 -4.33 -16.33 3.25
N GLU A 236 -4.78 -17.21 2.37
CA GLU A 236 -6.18 -17.61 2.26
C GLU A 236 -6.59 -18.74 3.22
N SER A 237 -5.63 -19.41 3.86
CA SER A 237 -5.89 -20.56 4.74
C SER A 237 -6.63 -20.23 6.04
N PHE A 238 -6.69 -18.97 6.43
CA PHE A 238 -7.40 -18.48 7.64
C PHE A 238 -8.86 -18.05 7.39
N LYS A 239 -9.42 -18.27 6.21
CA LYS A 239 -10.80 -17.88 5.88
C LYS A 239 -11.82 -18.90 6.32
#